data_431eef68bc32ea87d3745fea9946221f
#
_entry.id   431eef68bc32ea87d3745fea9946221f
#
_cell.length_a   1.000
_cell.length_b   1.000
_cell.length_c   1.000
_cell.angle_alpha   90.00
_cell.angle_beta   90.00
_cell.angle_gamma   90.00
#
_symmetry.space_group_name_H-M   'P 1'
#
loop_
_entity.id
_entity.type
_entity.pdbx_description
1 polymer ?
#
loop_
_entity_poly.entity_id
_entity_poly.type
_entity_poly.pdbx_seq_one_letter_code
_entity_poly.pdbx_strand_id
1 'polypeptide(L)'
;MIDVIQEQAWTLWNDFLEPDFGFRPEHAQITFSGHRGFHIHIRDPKLLHLDSNARREMVNYIRGEGIDIQSNISSGTEWGKRAIRGMDAVLDKLSEIHDGGANKSSLLNELHGIITTRAKSHSVKLPSTSIKRIKELADLSMNDDRIERLKENHRLSVFGEYCTPIFWELVKGDSSVVMGAAGETDEVVTVDTKRVIRWVGSLHGKCGLRVTEFPLERLDPEGTDPFDPLTEAVTFKGGKVNITSLEDDVTAEISGERLDLSKGDKAIVSESMAMFLCLKGWAEISK
;
A
#
# COMPACT_ATOMS: atom_id res chain seq x y z
N MET A 1 7.74 -5.68 -5.32
CA MET A 1 6.84 -6.06 -4.18
C MET A 1 7.26 -5.39 -2.86
N ILE A 2 8.54 -5.46 -2.45
CA ILE A 2 9.00 -4.81 -1.20
C ILE A 2 8.84 -3.30 -1.31
N ASP A 3 9.20 -2.71 -2.46
CA ASP A 3 9.10 -1.28 -2.73
C ASP A 3 7.66 -0.75 -2.55
N VAL A 4 6.68 -1.47 -3.07
CA VAL A 4 5.26 -1.12 -2.92
C VAL A 4 4.84 -1.13 -1.44
N ILE A 5 5.34 -2.09 -0.66
CA ILE A 5 5.02 -2.17 0.77
C ILE A 5 5.74 -1.07 1.56
N GLN A 6 6.94 -0.67 1.13
CA GLN A 6 7.67 0.45 1.70
C GLN A 6 6.94 1.77 1.45
N GLU A 7 6.51 2.02 0.22
CA GLU A 7 5.68 3.15 -0.16
C GLU A 7 4.38 3.22 0.68
N GLN A 8 3.71 2.07 0.85
CA GLN A 8 2.51 2.00 1.69
C GLN A 8 2.79 2.29 3.17
N ALA A 9 3.92 1.82 3.68
CA ALA A 9 4.31 2.11 5.05
C ALA A 9 4.67 3.60 5.24
N TRP A 10 5.30 4.21 4.24
CA TRP A 10 5.55 5.66 4.22
C TRP A 10 4.24 6.46 4.13
N THR A 11 3.33 6.07 3.24
CA THR A 11 1.99 6.68 3.13
C THR A 11 1.22 6.57 4.44
N LEU A 12 1.29 5.41 5.12
CA LEU A 12 0.67 5.24 6.44
C LEU A 12 1.20 6.26 7.45
N TRP A 13 2.52 6.46 7.49
CA TRP A 13 3.12 7.45 8.37
C TRP A 13 2.73 8.89 7.98
N ASN A 14 3.04 9.26 6.75
CA ASN A 14 2.97 10.63 6.26
C ASN A 14 1.55 11.16 6.11
N ASP A 15 0.60 10.30 5.75
CA ASP A 15 -0.78 10.71 5.47
C ASP A 15 -1.75 10.45 6.63
N PHE A 16 -1.38 9.60 7.60
CA PHE A 16 -2.28 9.23 8.69
C PHE A 16 -1.67 9.37 10.08
N LEU A 17 -0.53 8.71 10.35
CA LEU A 17 -0.05 8.62 11.73
C LEU A 17 0.43 9.96 12.26
N GLU A 18 1.16 10.72 11.47
CA GLU A 18 1.63 12.04 11.84
C GLU A 18 0.52 13.11 11.79
N PRO A 19 -0.21 13.32 10.66
CA PRO A 19 -1.17 14.43 10.55
C PRO A 19 -2.46 14.20 11.34
N ASP A 20 -2.99 12.97 11.43
CA ASP A 20 -4.29 12.72 12.06
C ASP A 20 -4.16 12.40 13.54
N PHE A 21 -3.16 11.60 13.92
CA PHE A 21 -2.96 11.16 15.30
C PHE A 21 -1.92 12.00 16.05
N GLY A 22 -1.17 12.88 15.36
CA GLY A 22 -0.13 13.71 15.94
C GLY A 22 1.04 12.90 16.50
N PHE A 23 1.32 11.72 15.91
CA PHE A 23 2.46 10.92 16.31
C PHE A 23 3.74 11.63 15.88
N ARG A 24 4.78 11.49 16.70
CA ARG A 24 6.03 12.20 16.47
C ARG A 24 7.14 11.23 16.08
N PRO A 25 8.05 11.65 15.17
CA PRO A 25 9.19 10.83 14.75
C PRO A 25 10.04 10.29 15.92
N GLU A 26 10.23 11.09 16.98
CA GLU A 26 11.03 10.69 18.15
C GLU A 26 10.42 9.52 18.95
N HIS A 27 9.14 9.22 18.75
CA HIS A 27 8.45 8.08 19.34
C HIS A 27 8.23 6.93 18.37
N ALA A 28 8.64 7.08 17.11
CA ALA A 28 8.51 6.05 16.09
C ALA A 28 9.79 5.22 15.97
N GLN A 29 9.65 3.91 16.03
CA GLN A 29 10.71 2.96 15.70
C GLN A 29 10.31 2.18 14.47
N ILE A 30 11.09 2.30 13.41
CA ILE A 30 10.81 1.63 12.14
C ILE A 30 11.67 0.41 12.00
N THR A 31 11.05 -0.72 11.65
CA THR A 31 11.77 -1.98 11.40
C THR A 31 11.29 -2.67 10.15
N PHE A 32 12.23 -3.17 9.37
CA PHE A 32 11.95 -4.18 8.34
C PHE A 32 11.72 -5.53 9.01
N SER A 33 10.67 -6.25 8.63
CA SER A 33 10.26 -7.50 9.28
C SER A 33 11.18 -8.70 9.00
N GLY A 34 12.20 -8.53 8.18
CA GLY A 34 13.08 -9.59 7.70
C GLY A 34 12.48 -10.42 6.54
N HIS A 35 11.29 -10.07 5.99
CA HIS A 35 10.72 -10.81 4.86
C HIS A 35 10.08 -9.90 3.79
N ARG A 36 8.93 -9.28 4.06
CA ARG A 36 8.19 -8.48 3.09
C ARG A 36 7.61 -7.21 3.66
N GLY A 37 7.50 -7.08 4.97
CA GLY A 37 6.76 -6.00 5.60
C GLY A 37 7.64 -5.08 6.40
N PHE A 38 7.07 -3.94 6.75
CA PHE A 38 7.63 -2.98 7.68
C PHE A 38 6.74 -2.89 8.92
N HIS A 39 7.33 -2.58 10.06
CA HIS A 39 6.61 -2.31 11.29
C HIS A 39 6.94 -0.88 11.75
N ILE A 40 5.89 -0.13 12.06
CA ILE A 40 5.98 1.18 12.69
C ILE A 40 5.55 1.02 14.15
N HIS A 41 6.50 1.05 15.06
CA HIS A 41 6.24 0.92 16.48
C HIS A 41 6.15 2.30 17.11
N ILE A 42 4.97 2.67 17.59
CA ILE A 42 4.77 3.93 18.30
C ILE A 42 4.99 3.71 19.79
N ARG A 43 6.01 4.37 20.35
CA ARG A 43 6.44 4.25 21.74
C ARG A 43 6.12 5.49 22.58
N ASP A 44 5.11 6.25 22.21
CA ASP A 44 4.66 7.38 23.02
C ASP A 44 4.05 6.85 24.34
N PRO A 45 4.56 7.28 25.52
CA PRO A 45 4.02 6.88 26.82
C PRO A 45 2.53 7.14 26.96
N LYS A 46 1.99 8.16 26.29
CA LYS A 46 0.55 8.49 26.29
C LYS A 46 -0.33 7.44 25.67
N LEU A 47 0.23 6.55 24.83
CA LEU A 47 -0.51 5.53 24.09
C LEU A 47 -0.41 4.13 24.74
N LEU A 48 0.44 3.95 25.73
CA LEU A 48 0.69 2.63 26.35
C LEU A 48 -0.54 2.03 27.04
N HIS A 49 -1.53 2.85 27.37
CA HIS A 49 -2.77 2.40 28.01
C HIS A 49 -3.88 2.04 27.00
N LEU A 50 -3.67 2.24 25.70
CA LEU A 50 -4.69 1.90 24.69
C LEU A 50 -4.94 0.40 24.65
N ASP A 51 -6.17 0.02 24.90
CA ASP A 51 -6.63 -1.36 24.79
C ASP A 51 -6.86 -1.79 23.34
N SER A 52 -7.24 -3.04 23.13
CA SER A 52 -7.50 -3.60 21.80
C SER A 52 -8.65 -2.89 21.07
N ASN A 53 -9.63 -2.35 21.78
CA ASN A 53 -10.77 -1.66 21.15
C ASN A 53 -10.32 -0.29 20.61
N ALA A 54 -9.62 0.50 21.42
CA ALA A 54 -9.07 1.77 20.98
C ALA A 54 -8.13 1.61 19.79
N ARG A 55 -7.30 0.57 19.77
CA ARG A 55 -6.41 0.24 18.64
C ARG A 55 -7.20 -0.14 17.39
N ARG A 56 -8.32 -0.87 17.54
CA ARG A 56 -9.21 -1.21 16.42
C ARG A 56 -9.85 0.04 15.82
N GLU A 57 -10.29 0.98 16.66
CA GLU A 57 -10.84 2.25 16.16
C GLU A 57 -9.81 3.06 15.34
N MET A 58 -8.54 3.03 15.73
CA MET A 58 -7.48 3.65 14.93
C MET A 58 -7.32 2.95 13.57
N VAL A 59 -7.35 1.63 13.51
CA VAL A 59 -7.28 0.87 12.26
C VAL A 59 -8.50 1.15 11.38
N ASN A 60 -9.70 1.15 11.96
CA ASN A 60 -10.94 1.48 11.25
C ASN A 60 -10.87 2.89 10.67
N TYR A 61 -10.37 3.86 11.44
CA TYR A 61 -10.16 5.23 10.97
C TYR A 61 -9.22 5.29 9.76
N ILE A 62 -8.07 4.62 9.81
CA ILE A 62 -7.10 4.58 8.71
C ILE A 62 -7.71 3.93 7.46
N ARG A 63 -8.55 2.92 7.63
CA ARG A 63 -9.29 2.25 6.54
C ARG A 63 -10.49 3.05 6.03
N GLY A 64 -10.83 4.16 6.67
CA GLY A 64 -12.02 4.95 6.33
C GLY A 64 -13.33 4.23 6.65
N GLU A 65 -13.30 3.23 7.55
CA GLU A 65 -14.50 2.51 7.96
C GLU A 65 -15.41 3.40 8.81
N GLY A 66 -16.66 3.54 8.37
CA GLY A 66 -17.62 4.43 9.01
C GLY A 66 -17.46 5.92 8.69
N ILE A 67 -16.49 6.31 7.86
CA ILE A 67 -16.29 7.70 7.44
C ILE A 67 -17.21 8.04 6.28
N ASP A 68 -18.06 9.04 6.46
CA ASP A 68 -18.79 9.66 5.35
C ASP A 68 -17.90 10.73 4.68
N ILE A 69 -17.21 10.31 3.63
CA ILE A 69 -16.28 11.16 2.88
C ILE A 69 -17.01 12.39 2.31
N GLN A 70 -18.24 12.23 1.83
CA GLN A 70 -19.00 13.32 1.24
C GLN A 70 -19.31 14.42 2.25
N SER A 71 -19.71 14.04 3.47
CA SER A 71 -20.00 15.01 4.54
C SER A 71 -18.74 15.70 5.06
N ASN A 72 -17.57 15.11 4.86
CA ASN A 72 -16.30 15.67 5.33
C ASN A 72 -15.65 16.66 4.37
N ILE A 73 -16.04 16.74 3.11
CA ILE A 73 -15.42 17.59 2.08
C ILE A 73 -15.30 19.07 2.52
N SER A 74 -16.33 19.60 3.18
CA SER A 74 -16.36 20.98 3.63
C SER A 74 -15.86 21.20 5.06
N SER A 75 -15.44 20.14 5.74
CA SER A 75 -15.15 20.17 7.20
C SER A 75 -13.77 20.74 7.57
N GLY A 76 -12.85 20.88 6.61
CA GLY A 76 -11.45 21.25 6.87
C GLY A 76 -10.64 20.18 7.64
N THR A 77 -11.22 19.01 7.86
CA THR A 77 -10.54 17.85 8.48
C THR A 77 -9.56 17.21 7.51
N GLU A 78 -8.66 16.36 8.03
CA GLU A 78 -7.74 15.59 7.18
C GLU A 78 -8.51 14.66 6.21
N TRP A 79 -9.62 14.07 6.67
CA TRP A 79 -10.51 13.32 5.76
C TRP A 79 -11.13 14.17 4.67
N GLY A 80 -11.48 15.43 4.96
CA GLY A 80 -11.94 16.39 3.95
C GLY A 80 -10.86 16.69 2.92
N LYS A 81 -9.63 16.92 3.35
CA LYS A 81 -8.49 17.15 2.46
C LYS A 81 -8.20 15.94 1.57
N ARG A 82 -8.25 14.71 2.13
CA ARG A 82 -8.11 13.47 1.35
C ARG A 82 -9.24 13.31 0.33
N ALA A 83 -10.48 13.59 0.73
CA ALA A 83 -11.62 13.54 -0.18
C ALA A 83 -11.45 14.49 -1.37
N ILE A 84 -10.94 15.70 -1.16
CA ILE A 84 -10.64 16.65 -2.22
C ILE A 84 -9.52 16.13 -3.13
N ARG A 85 -8.41 15.63 -2.57
CA ARG A 85 -7.34 15.03 -3.38
C ARG A 85 -7.83 13.87 -4.23
N GLY A 86 -8.60 12.95 -3.64
CA GLY A 86 -9.17 11.82 -4.38
C GLY A 86 -10.19 12.24 -5.43
N MET A 87 -10.97 13.28 -5.16
CA MET A 87 -11.87 13.88 -6.14
C MET A 87 -11.08 14.42 -7.34
N ASP A 88 -10.02 15.18 -7.10
CA ASP A 88 -9.16 15.71 -8.16
C ASP A 88 -8.47 14.57 -8.94
N ALA A 89 -7.90 13.58 -8.27
CA ALA A 89 -7.28 12.42 -8.92
C ALA A 89 -8.25 11.63 -9.81
N VAL A 90 -9.49 11.44 -9.36
CA VAL A 90 -10.53 10.78 -10.17
C VAL A 90 -10.92 11.63 -11.37
N LEU A 91 -11.06 12.96 -11.20
CA LEU A 91 -11.37 13.88 -12.29
C LEU A 91 -10.28 13.89 -13.36
N ASP A 92 -9.00 13.87 -12.96
CA ASP A 92 -7.86 13.80 -13.88
C ASP A 92 -7.88 12.49 -14.70
N LYS A 93 -8.12 11.34 -14.05
CA LYS A 93 -8.28 10.05 -14.73
C LYS A 93 -9.47 10.05 -15.72
N LEU A 94 -10.59 10.67 -15.34
CA LEU A 94 -11.75 10.79 -16.20
C LEU A 94 -11.49 11.69 -17.41
N SER A 95 -10.75 12.79 -17.23
CA SER A 95 -10.29 13.65 -18.33
C SER A 95 -9.43 12.89 -19.33
N GLU A 96 -8.43 12.14 -18.87
CA GLU A 96 -7.57 11.32 -19.73
C GLU A 96 -8.37 10.25 -20.50
N ILE A 97 -9.38 9.66 -19.86
CA ILE A 97 -10.28 8.70 -20.50
C ILE A 97 -11.11 9.40 -21.60
N HIS A 98 -11.63 10.60 -21.35
CA HIS A 98 -12.40 11.37 -22.33
C HIS A 98 -11.53 11.74 -23.54
N ASP A 99 -10.37 12.30 -23.32
CA ASP A 99 -9.45 12.77 -24.35
C ASP A 99 -8.87 11.64 -25.21
N GLY A 100 -9.01 10.41 -24.81
CA GLY A 100 -8.58 9.25 -25.59
C GLY A 100 -7.08 8.98 -25.53
N GLY A 101 -6.41 9.36 -24.45
CA GLY A 101 -4.99 9.16 -24.22
C GLY A 101 -4.52 7.70 -24.31
N ALA A 102 -3.21 7.51 -24.43
CA ALA A 102 -2.59 6.19 -24.58
C ALA A 102 -2.96 5.20 -23.44
N ASN A 103 -3.22 5.73 -22.24
CA ASN A 103 -3.56 4.94 -21.05
C ASN A 103 -5.07 4.66 -20.88
N LYS A 104 -5.92 5.15 -21.77
CA LYS A 104 -7.38 5.05 -21.68
C LYS A 104 -7.88 3.66 -21.29
N SER A 105 -7.38 2.61 -21.94
CA SER A 105 -7.82 1.23 -21.67
C SER A 105 -7.38 0.75 -20.28
N SER A 106 -6.18 1.14 -19.85
CA SER A 106 -5.66 0.82 -18.52
C SER A 106 -6.49 1.51 -17.43
N LEU A 107 -6.72 2.82 -17.57
CA LEU A 107 -7.53 3.60 -16.62
C LEU A 107 -8.98 3.12 -16.54
N LEU A 108 -9.60 2.76 -17.66
CA LEU A 108 -10.94 2.17 -17.66
C LEU A 108 -11.00 0.87 -16.88
N ASN A 109 -9.98 0.02 -17.02
CA ASN A 109 -9.91 -1.26 -16.30
C ASN A 109 -9.64 -1.02 -14.81
N GLU A 110 -8.78 -0.07 -14.47
CA GLU A 110 -8.51 0.33 -13.09
C GLU A 110 -9.78 0.82 -12.40
N LEU A 111 -10.46 1.85 -12.95
CA LEU A 111 -11.66 2.41 -12.37
C LEU A 111 -12.81 1.37 -12.32
N HIS A 112 -12.92 0.51 -13.32
CA HIS A 112 -13.88 -0.61 -13.31
C HIS A 112 -13.57 -1.62 -12.21
N GLY A 113 -12.28 -1.92 -11.99
CA GLY A 113 -11.82 -2.78 -10.91
C GLY A 113 -12.20 -2.22 -9.53
N ILE A 114 -11.94 -0.93 -9.30
CA ILE A 114 -12.31 -0.24 -8.06
C ILE A 114 -13.82 -0.37 -7.79
N ILE A 115 -14.68 0.00 -8.74
CA ILE A 115 -16.13 -0.04 -8.56
C ILE A 115 -16.62 -1.47 -8.29
N THR A 116 -16.08 -2.43 -9.03
CA THR A 116 -16.50 -3.84 -8.92
C THR A 116 -16.10 -4.43 -7.56
N THR A 117 -14.91 -4.11 -7.07
CA THR A 117 -14.42 -4.54 -5.77
C THR A 117 -15.26 -3.93 -4.65
N ARG A 118 -15.51 -2.62 -4.71
CA ARG A 118 -16.31 -1.93 -3.70
C ARG A 118 -17.75 -2.40 -3.66
N ALA A 119 -18.37 -2.63 -4.83
CA ALA A 119 -19.72 -3.19 -4.91
C ALA A 119 -19.83 -4.58 -4.25
N LYS A 120 -18.77 -5.39 -4.31
CA LYS A 120 -18.74 -6.73 -3.72
C LYS A 120 -18.43 -6.70 -2.22
N SER A 121 -17.38 -5.98 -1.82
CA SER A 121 -16.84 -6.01 -0.46
C SER A 121 -17.64 -5.18 0.54
N HIS A 122 -18.24 -4.07 0.10
CA HIS A 122 -18.95 -3.15 0.98
C HIS A 122 -20.47 -3.22 0.85
N SER A 123 -21.00 -4.20 0.12
CA SER A 123 -22.45 -4.35 -0.14
C SER A 123 -23.10 -3.06 -0.67
N VAL A 124 -22.32 -2.23 -1.38
CA VAL A 124 -22.81 -0.96 -1.94
C VAL A 124 -23.68 -1.25 -3.16
N LYS A 125 -24.93 -0.82 -3.09
CA LYS A 125 -25.86 -0.93 -4.23
C LYS A 125 -25.59 0.21 -5.22
N LEU A 126 -24.77 -0.08 -6.23
CA LEU A 126 -24.55 0.86 -7.33
C LEU A 126 -25.60 0.65 -8.44
N PRO A 127 -26.04 1.73 -9.11
CA PRO A 127 -26.97 1.64 -10.25
C PRO A 127 -26.41 0.79 -11.39
N SER A 128 -25.09 0.78 -11.57
CA SER A 128 -24.38 -0.02 -12.55
C SER A 128 -22.86 0.00 -12.26
N THR A 129 -22.19 -1.11 -12.53
CA THR A 129 -20.70 -1.22 -12.50
C THR A 129 -20.11 -1.27 -13.90
N SER A 130 -20.86 -0.95 -14.96
CA SER A 130 -20.41 -1.12 -16.34
C SER A 130 -19.41 -0.04 -16.78
N ILE A 131 -18.44 -0.44 -17.61
CA ILE A 131 -17.48 0.48 -18.26
C ILE A 131 -18.21 1.61 -19.04
N LYS A 132 -19.41 1.33 -19.60
CA LYS A 132 -20.21 2.35 -20.27
C LYS A 132 -20.53 3.53 -19.35
N ARG A 133 -20.82 3.27 -18.05
CA ARG A 133 -21.12 4.33 -17.08
C ARG A 133 -19.89 5.14 -16.69
N ILE A 134 -18.72 4.52 -16.68
CA ILE A 134 -17.46 5.25 -16.46
C ILE A 134 -17.19 6.20 -17.62
N LYS A 135 -17.43 5.78 -18.87
CA LYS A 135 -17.31 6.65 -20.04
C LYS A 135 -18.31 7.81 -20.01
N GLU A 136 -19.56 7.53 -19.66
CA GLU A 136 -20.59 8.57 -19.49
C GLU A 136 -20.19 9.57 -18.39
N LEU A 137 -19.64 9.07 -17.28
CA LEU A 137 -19.12 9.92 -16.21
C LEU A 137 -17.95 10.79 -16.69
N ALA A 138 -17.02 10.22 -17.49
CA ALA A 138 -15.93 10.96 -18.10
C ALA A 138 -16.45 12.09 -19.00
N ASP A 139 -17.46 11.83 -19.83
CA ASP A 139 -18.08 12.87 -20.67
C ASP A 139 -18.75 13.97 -19.83
N LEU A 140 -19.43 13.59 -18.74
CA LEU A 140 -20.09 14.54 -17.83
C LEU A 140 -19.10 15.41 -17.04
N SER A 141 -17.92 14.88 -16.73
CA SER A 141 -16.86 15.58 -15.99
C SER A 141 -16.16 16.65 -16.81
N MET A 142 -16.34 16.70 -18.12
CA MET A 142 -15.81 17.77 -18.98
C MET A 142 -16.64 19.05 -18.97
N ASN A 143 -17.73 19.10 -18.23
CA ASN A 143 -18.57 20.28 -18.14
C ASN A 143 -18.11 21.19 -17.00
N ASP A 144 -17.51 22.33 -17.33
CA ASP A 144 -16.90 23.28 -16.39
C ASP A 144 -17.90 23.75 -15.32
N ASP A 145 -19.15 24.05 -15.69
CA ASP A 145 -20.20 24.47 -14.73
C ASP A 145 -20.47 23.38 -13.66
N ARG A 146 -20.37 22.10 -14.03
CA ARG A 146 -20.56 20.98 -13.10
C ARG A 146 -19.38 20.87 -12.13
N ILE A 147 -18.17 21.01 -12.66
CA ILE A 147 -16.95 20.92 -11.88
C ILE A 147 -16.82 22.10 -10.91
N GLU A 148 -17.16 23.32 -11.35
CA GLU A 148 -17.24 24.49 -10.47
C GLU A 148 -18.25 24.26 -9.32
N ARG A 149 -19.46 23.78 -9.64
CA ARG A 149 -20.47 23.46 -8.61
C ARG A 149 -20.01 22.37 -7.65
N LEU A 150 -19.24 21.40 -8.11
CA LEU A 150 -18.69 20.35 -7.28
C LEU A 150 -17.59 20.90 -6.35
N LYS A 151 -16.61 21.61 -6.91
CA LYS A 151 -15.40 22.07 -6.19
C LYS A 151 -15.68 23.28 -5.30
N GLU A 152 -16.36 24.29 -5.81
CA GLU A 152 -16.56 25.54 -5.09
C GLU A 152 -17.83 25.58 -4.24
N ASN A 153 -18.92 25.00 -4.76
CA ASN A 153 -20.21 25.03 -4.08
C ASN A 153 -20.52 23.73 -3.33
N HIS A 154 -19.59 22.77 -3.29
CA HIS A 154 -19.73 21.47 -2.63
C HIS A 154 -21.04 20.75 -2.99
N ARG A 155 -21.52 20.91 -4.24
CA ARG A 155 -22.69 20.18 -4.73
C ARG A 155 -22.30 18.75 -5.11
N LEU A 156 -22.62 17.82 -4.24
CA LEU A 156 -22.18 16.42 -4.35
C LEU A 156 -22.91 15.59 -5.41
N SER A 157 -24.00 16.10 -6.01
CA SER A 157 -24.87 15.36 -6.95
C SER A 157 -24.85 15.90 -8.38
N VAL A 158 -23.74 16.49 -8.81
CA VAL A 158 -23.64 17.18 -10.12
C VAL A 158 -23.67 16.24 -11.34
N PHE A 159 -23.39 14.94 -11.17
CA PHE A 159 -23.32 13.97 -12.27
C PHE A 159 -24.65 13.20 -12.48
N GLY A 160 -25.73 13.60 -11.78
CA GLY A 160 -27.02 12.97 -11.88
C GLY A 160 -27.17 11.65 -11.11
N GLU A 161 -28.38 11.08 -11.14
CA GLU A 161 -28.76 9.94 -10.29
C GLU A 161 -27.89 8.70 -10.50
N TYR A 162 -27.47 8.41 -11.73
CA TYR A 162 -26.73 7.19 -12.06
C TYR A 162 -25.21 7.33 -11.93
N CYS A 163 -24.64 8.48 -12.25
CA CYS A 163 -23.19 8.67 -12.28
C CYS A 163 -22.63 9.20 -10.94
N THR A 164 -23.42 9.97 -10.19
CA THR A 164 -23.00 10.50 -8.88
C THR A 164 -22.58 9.40 -7.88
N PRO A 165 -23.34 8.31 -7.68
CA PRO A 165 -22.91 7.25 -6.78
C PRO A 165 -21.62 6.56 -7.25
N ILE A 166 -21.46 6.38 -8.56
CA ILE A 166 -20.26 5.78 -9.14
C ILE A 166 -19.05 6.69 -8.90
N PHE A 167 -19.17 7.98 -9.14
CA PHE A 167 -18.11 8.96 -8.89
C PHE A 167 -17.62 8.89 -7.45
N TRP A 168 -18.52 8.92 -6.46
CA TRP A 168 -18.14 8.88 -5.06
C TRP A 168 -17.53 7.53 -4.62
N GLU A 169 -17.95 6.43 -5.22
CA GLU A 169 -17.29 5.15 -4.95
C GLU A 169 -15.91 5.06 -5.61
N LEU A 170 -15.69 5.73 -6.73
CA LEU A 170 -14.35 5.89 -7.29
C LEU A 170 -13.46 6.73 -6.36
N VAL A 171 -13.95 7.88 -5.90
CA VAL A 171 -13.22 8.72 -4.93
C VAL A 171 -12.88 7.94 -3.66
N LYS A 172 -13.86 7.24 -3.07
CA LYS A 172 -13.63 6.42 -1.88
C LYS A 172 -12.66 5.25 -2.10
N GLY A 173 -12.53 4.78 -3.32
CA GLY A 173 -11.64 3.68 -3.68
C GLY A 173 -10.28 4.13 -4.22
N ASP A 174 -10.05 5.43 -4.35
CA ASP A 174 -8.76 5.96 -4.79
C ASP A 174 -7.72 5.82 -3.68
N SER A 175 -6.49 5.43 -4.07
CA SER A 175 -5.40 5.19 -3.13
C SER A 175 -4.94 6.44 -2.37
N SER A 176 -5.26 7.64 -2.87
CA SER A 176 -5.00 8.90 -2.18
C SER A 176 -5.99 9.21 -1.05
N VAL A 177 -7.09 8.47 -0.98
CA VAL A 177 -8.15 8.68 0.04
C VAL A 177 -8.08 7.64 1.14
N VAL A 178 -8.04 6.36 0.76
CA VAL A 178 -7.95 5.25 1.70
C VAL A 178 -6.72 4.42 1.37
N MET A 179 -6.07 3.89 2.38
CA MET A 179 -5.07 2.87 2.15
C MET A 179 -5.76 1.68 1.49
N GLY A 180 -5.47 1.50 0.19
CA GLY A 180 -6.14 0.49 -0.62
C GLY A 180 -5.96 -0.93 -0.05
N ALA A 181 -6.84 -1.83 -0.45
CA ALA A 181 -6.85 -3.23 -0.03
C ALA A 181 -5.53 -4.01 -0.28
N ALA A 182 -4.61 -3.45 -1.07
CA ALA A 182 -3.27 -4.03 -1.31
C ALA A 182 -2.25 -3.68 -0.21
N GLY A 183 -2.50 -2.64 0.60
CA GLY A 183 -1.71 -2.23 1.74
C GLY A 183 -2.43 -2.60 3.03
N GLU A 184 -2.66 -3.87 3.24
CA GLU A 184 -3.31 -4.31 4.46
C GLU A 184 -2.42 -4.01 5.66
N THR A 185 -2.78 -2.95 6.37
CA THR A 185 -2.39 -2.82 7.77
C THR A 185 -2.84 -4.11 8.44
N ASP A 186 -1.89 -4.92 8.95
CA ASP A 186 -2.24 -6.15 9.65
C ASP A 186 -2.94 -5.76 10.96
N GLU A 187 -4.28 -5.69 10.89
CA GLU A 187 -5.14 -5.35 12.02
C GLU A 187 -4.82 -6.22 13.22
N VAL A 188 -4.63 -7.51 13.00
CA VAL A 188 -4.37 -8.48 14.07
C VAL A 188 -3.09 -8.12 14.83
N VAL A 189 -2.04 -7.67 14.13
CA VAL A 189 -0.79 -7.23 14.78
C VAL A 189 -1.01 -5.96 15.59
N THR A 190 -1.79 -5.02 15.10
CA THR A 190 -2.03 -3.73 15.75
C THR A 190 -2.94 -3.87 16.98
N VAL A 191 -3.98 -4.68 16.87
CA VAL A 191 -5.04 -4.83 17.89
C VAL A 191 -4.65 -5.80 19.01
N ASP A 192 -3.88 -6.87 18.69
CA ASP A 192 -3.50 -7.87 19.68
C ASP A 192 -2.29 -7.39 20.52
N THR A 193 -2.61 -6.91 21.72
CA THR A 193 -1.61 -6.40 22.68
C THR A 193 -0.71 -7.50 23.29
N LYS A 194 -1.04 -8.78 23.07
CA LYS A 194 -0.30 -9.94 23.60
C LYS A 194 0.58 -10.59 22.55
N ARG A 195 0.51 -10.14 21.29
CA ARG A 195 1.28 -10.72 20.19
C ARG A 195 2.77 -10.42 20.31
N VAL A 196 3.57 -11.46 20.22
CA VAL A 196 5.02 -11.34 20.16
C VAL A 196 5.44 -10.89 18.76
N ILE A 197 6.25 -9.84 18.70
CA ILE A 197 6.83 -9.31 17.46
C ILE A 197 8.29 -9.78 17.37
N ARG A 198 8.78 -9.98 16.14
CA ARG A 198 10.17 -10.38 15.92
C ARG A 198 11.13 -9.32 16.48
N TRP A 199 12.16 -9.81 17.16
CA TRP A 199 13.15 -8.94 17.76
C TRP A 199 14.12 -8.40 16.69
N VAL A 200 14.51 -7.13 16.83
CA VAL A 200 15.55 -6.51 15.99
C VAL A 200 16.82 -7.34 16.05
N GLY A 201 17.45 -7.58 14.91
CA GLY A 201 18.63 -8.42 14.77
C GLY A 201 18.33 -9.91 14.57
N SER A 202 17.09 -10.38 14.79
CA SER A 202 16.73 -11.78 14.51
C SER A 202 16.62 -12.06 13.01
N LEU A 203 16.87 -13.32 12.63
CA LEU A 203 16.74 -13.77 11.25
C LEU A 203 15.32 -14.27 10.96
N HIS A 204 14.83 -13.95 9.77
CA HIS A 204 13.56 -14.50 9.31
C HIS A 204 13.75 -15.91 8.73
N GLY A 205 13.09 -16.92 9.33
CA GLY A 205 13.28 -18.33 8.97
C GLY A 205 12.91 -18.74 7.55
N LYS A 206 12.19 -17.89 6.78
CA LYS A 206 11.80 -18.20 5.38
C LYS A 206 12.74 -17.62 4.31
N CYS A 207 13.68 -16.77 4.69
CA CYS A 207 14.55 -16.10 3.70
C CYS A 207 15.91 -15.68 4.23
N GLY A 208 16.17 -15.82 5.53
CA GLY A 208 17.48 -15.50 6.13
C GLY A 208 17.81 -14.00 6.22
N LEU A 209 16.89 -13.11 5.84
CA LEU A 209 17.07 -11.67 6.03
C LEU A 209 16.86 -11.30 7.49
N ARG A 210 17.58 -10.30 7.95
CA ARG A 210 17.56 -9.80 9.33
C ARG A 210 16.43 -8.79 9.54
N VAL A 211 15.75 -8.87 10.68
CA VAL A 211 14.91 -7.78 11.17
C VAL A 211 15.81 -6.59 11.46
N THR A 212 15.67 -5.53 10.70
CA THR A 212 16.59 -4.38 10.70
C THR A 212 15.83 -3.12 11.09
N GLU A 213 16.32 -2.42 12.10
CA GLU A 213 15.84 -1.10 12.47
C GLU A 213 16.60 -0.04 11.66
N PHE A 214 15.88 1.01 11.25
CA PHE A 214 16.43 2.13 10.48
C PHE A 214 15.65 3.42 10.76
N PRO A 215 16.23 4.60 10.48
CA PRO A 215 15.58 5.90 10.66
C PRO A 215 14.31 6.05 9.83
N LEU A 216 13.32 6.76 10.37
CA LEU A 216 12.01 6.96 9.75
C LEU A 216 12.09 7.60 8.36
N GLU A 217 12.96 8.58 8.18
CA GLU A 217 13.18 9.28 6.91
C GLU A 217 13.65 8.38 5.78
N ARG A 218 14.25 7.23 6.11
CA ARG A 218 14.66 6.21 5.14
C ARG A 218 13.54 5.26 4.75
N LEU A 219 12.35 5.41 5.35
CA LEU A 219 11.14 4.71 4.92
C LEU A 219 10.58 5.32 3.63
N ASP A 220 10.85 6.61 3.37
CA ASP A 220 10.48 7.30 2.14
C ASP A 220 11.22 6.69 0.94
N PRO A 221 10.52 6.03 -0.01
CA PRO A 221 11.17 5.44 -1.18
C PRO A 221 11.71 6.48 -2.17
N GLU A 222 11.21 7.71 -2.13
CA GLU A 222 11.67 8.84 -2.97
C GLU A 222 12.66 9.75 -2.23
N GLY A 223 13.02 9.38 -1.00
CA GLY A 223 14.00 10.09 -0.19
C GLY A 223 15.41 10.01 -0.77
N THR A 224 16.34 10.76 -0.17
CA THR A 224 17.74 10.80 -0.65
C THR A 224 18.51 9.51 -0.36
N ASP A 225 18.10 8.72 0.64
CA ASP A 225 18.76 7.46 1.07
C ASP A 225 17.71 6.47 1.55
N PRO A 226 16.85 5.93 0.66
CA PRO A 226 15.83 4.96 1.05
C PRO A 226 16.45 3.66 1.55
N PHE A 227 15.81 3.03 2.53
CA PHE A 227 16.27 1.75 3.06
C PHE A 227 16.10 0.63 2.02
N ASP A 228 17.20 -0.08 1.72
CA ASP A 228 17.19 -1.23 0.81
C ASP A 228 17.27 -2.55 1.57
N PRO A 229 16.13 -3.25 1.78
CA PRO A 229 16.11 -4.53 2.49
C PRO A 229 16.95 -5.64 1.85
N LEU A 230 17.07 -5.63 0.52
CA LEU A 230 17.81 -6.67 -0.22
C LEU A 230 19.32 -6.53 -0.13
N THR A 231 19.79 -5.41 0.37
CA THR A 231 21.23 -5.15 0.61
C THR A 231 21.54 -5.04 2.11
N GLU A 232 20.77 -4.24 2.84
CA GLU A 232 21.09 -3.87 4.23
C GLU A 232 20.64 -4.91 5.27
N ALA A 233 19.57 -5.67 4.97
CA ALA A 233 19.11 -6.75 5.83
C ALA A 233 19.84 -8.09 5.60
N VAL A 234 20.77 -8.12 4.65
CA VAL A 234 21.55 -9.31 4.35
C VAL A 234 22.61 -9.55 5.41
N THR A 235 22.61 -10.76 6.00
CA THR A 235 23.51 -11.13 7.10
C THR A 235 24.64 -12.06 6.63
N PHE A 236 24.32 -12.98 5.71
CA PHE A 236 25.29 -13.96 5.23
C PHE A 236 26.15 -13.32 4.12
N LYS A 237 27.42 -13.08 4.43
CA LYS A 237 28.40 -12.41 3.54
C LYS A 237 29.65 -13.25 3.34
N GLY A 238 29.51 -14.57 3.40
CA GLY A 238 30.60 -15.52 3.20
C GLY A 238 30.97 -15.72 1.72
N GLY A 239 31.61 -16.85 1.45
CA GLY A 239 32.11 -17.19 0.11
C GLY A 239 31.01 -17.61 -0.88
N LYS A 240 31.48 -18.18 -2.00
CA LYS A 240 30.62 -18.76 -3.02
C LYS A 240 30.15 -20.16 -2.62
N VAL A 241 28.91 -20.49 -2.96
CA VAL A 241 28.25 -21.77 -2.67
C VAL A 241 27.71 -22.35 -3.96
N ASN A 242 27.92 -23.65 -4.17
CA ASN A 242 27.30 -24.37 -5.28
C ASN A 242 25.88 -24.76 -4.90
N ILE A 243 24.94 -24.47 -5.77
CA ILE A 243 23.52 -24.81 -5.60
C ILE A 243 22.97 -25.53 -6.83
N THR A 244 21.90 -26.30 -6.62
CA THR A 244 21.06 -26.87 -7.68
C THR A 244 19.65 -26.38 -7.48
N SER A 245 19.01 -25.86 -8.54
CA SER A 245 17.62 -25.44 -8.50
C SER A 245 16.68 -26.61 -8.38
N LEU A 246 15.68 -26.51 -7.51
CA LEU A 246 14.62 -27.51 -7.30
C LEU A 246 13.32 -27.15 -8.03
N GLU A 247 13.16 -25.90 -8.47
CA GLU A 247 11.95 -25.38 -9.08
C GLU A 247 12.28 -24.75 -10.44
N ASP A 248 11.26 -24.65 -11.30
CA ASP A 248 11.32 -23.92 -12.55
C ASP A 248 11.05 -22.42 -12.33
N ASP A 249 11.54 -21.57 -13.26
CA ASP A 249 11.30 -20.12 -13.28
C ASP A 249 11.70 -19.39 -11.99
N VAL A 250 12.78 -19.83 -11.34
CA VAL A 250 13.30 -19.18 -10.13
C VAL A 250 14.02 -17.90 -10.52
N THR A 251 13.43 -16.76 -10.17
CA THR A 251 14.06 -15.44 -10.28
C THR A 251 14.30 -14.87 -8.90
N ALA A 252 15.52 -14.47 -8.59
CA ALA A 252 15.90 -13.86 -7.32
C ALA A 252 16.93 -12.76 -7.49
N GLU A 253 16.89 -11.77 -6.59
CA GLU A 253 17.86 -10.70 -6.50
C GLU A 253 18.18 -10.43 -5.02
N ILE A 254 19.47 -10.48 -4.66
CA ILE A 254 19.98 -10.22 -3.31
C ILE A 254 21.35 -9.55 -3.43
N SER A 255 21.56 -8.43 -2.76
CA SER A 255 22.81 -7.64 -2.77
C SER A 255 23.32 -7.33 -4.17
N GLY A 256 22.42 -7.01 -5.10
CA GLY A 256 22.75 -6.74 -6.49
C GLY A 256 23.11 -7.97 -7.34
N GLU A 257 23.14 -9.17 -6.75
CA GLU A 257 23.27 -10.43 -7.48
C GLU A 257 21.89 -10.88 -7.96
N ARG A 258 21.68 -10.90 -9.29
CA ARG A 258 20.46 -11.41 -9.91
C ARG A 258 20.69 -12.79 -10.50
N LEU A 259 19.70 -13.66 -10.34
CA LEU A 259 19.76 -15.05 -10.76
C LEU A 259 18.41 -15.46 -11.36
N ASP A 260 18.50 -16.16 -12.51
CA ASP A 260 17.37 -16.80 -13.17
C ASP A 260 17.75 -18.26 -13.43
N LEU A 261 16.98 -19.22 -12.89
CA LEU A 261 17.26 -20.65 -12.96
C LEU A 261 16.01 -21.45 -13.31
N SER A 262 16.22 -22.53 -14.06
CA SER A 262 15.25 -23.60 -14.24
C SER A 262 15.60 -24.82 -13.38
N LYS A 263 14.65 -25.72 -13.20
CA LYS A 263 14.83 -26.93 -12.40
C LYS A 263 16.00 -27.77 -12.87
N GLY A 264 16.87 -28.14 -11.94
CA GLY A 264 18.08 -28.92 -12.21
C GLY A 264 19.29 -28.09 -12.61
N ASP A 265 19.16 -26.79 -12.84
CA ASP A 265 20.29 -25.91 -13.13
C ASP A 265 21.22 -25.81 -11.92
N LYS A 266 22.52 -25.79 -12.21
CA LYS A 266 23.57 -25.60 -11.21
C LYS A 266 24.18 -24.22 -11.34
N ALA A 267 24.37 -23.56 -10.21
CA ALA A 267 24.97 -22.23 -10.16
C ALA A 267 25.93 -22.09 -8.98
N ILE A 268 26.90 -21.20 -9.12
CA ILE A 268 27.79 -20.76 -8.06
C ILE A 268 27.36 -19.35 -7.66
N VAL A 269 26.79 -19.21 -6.48
CA VAL A 269 26.18 -17.98 -6.01
C VAL A 269 26.81 -17.50 -4.69
N SER A 270 26.51 -16.27 -4.26
CA SER A 270 26.89 -15.79 -2.94
C SER A 270 26.21 -16.63 -1.83
N GLU A 271 26.81 -16.67 -0.65
CA GLU A 271 26.21 -17.33 0.51
C GLU A 271 24.82 -16.78 0.84
N SER A 272 24.63 -15.46 0.72
CA SER A 272 23.32 -14.82 0.90
C SER A 272 22.26 -15.33 -0.07
N MET A 273 22.60 -15.43 -1.35
CA MET A 273 21.72 -15.96 -2.38
C MET A 273 21.40 -17.44 -2.13
N ALA A 274 22.43 -18.24 -1.84
CA ALA A 274 22.25 -19.66 -1.49
C ALA A 274 21.32 -19.84 -0.30
N MET A 275 21.54 -19.09 0.78
CA MET A 275 20.71 -19.13 1.99
C MET A 275 19.26 -18.74 1.68
N PHE A 276 19.06 -17.67 0.92
CA PHE A 276 17.71 -17.22 0.53
C PHE A 276 16.97 -18.29 -0.27
N LEU A 277 17.60 -18.85 -1.29
CA LEU A 277 16.98 -19.87 -2.16
C LEU A 277 16.70 -21.18 -1.42
N CYS A 278 17.64 -21.64 -0.59
CA CYS A 278 17.46 -22.84 0.22
C CYS A 278 16.34 -22.70 1.25
N LEU A 279 16.24 -21.55 1.92
CA LEU A 279 15.16 -21.30 2.91
C LEU A 279 13.78 -21.13 2.25
N LYS A 280 13.74 -20.73 0.96
CA LYS A 280 12.53 -20.75 0.15
C LYS A 280 12.15 -22.17 -0.34
N GLY A 281 13.06 -23.13 -0.24
CA GLY A 281 12.89 -24.45 -0.84
C GLY A 281 13.06 -24.45 -2.36
N TRP A 282 13.66 -23.41 -2.94
CA TRP A 282 13.88 -23.27 -4.38
C TRP A 282 15.19 -23.86 -4.86
N ALA A 283 16.13 -24.07 -3.97
CA ALA A 283 17.41 -24.73 -4.29
C ALA A 283 17.90 -25.58 -3.12
N GLU A 284 18.89 -26.42 -3.41
CA GLU A 284 19.67 -27.17 -2.45
C GLU A 284 21.18 -26.93 -2.65
N ILE A 285 21.94 -27.07 -1.59
CA ILE A 285 23.41 -27.00 -1.68
C ILE A 285 23.92 -28.27 -2.38
N SER A 286 24.69 -28.07 -3.44
CA SER A 286 25.31 -29.15 -4.17
C SER A 286 26.82 -29.25 -3.87
N LYS A 287 27.35 -30.47 -3.91
CA LYS A 287 28.79 -30.73 -3.70
C LYS A 287 29.60 -30.36 -4.94
#